data_f8203fd8efadd0241a8116171b90a8ce
#
_entry.id   f8203fd8efadd0241a8116171b90a8ce
#
_cell.length_a   1.000
_cell.length_b   1.000
_cell.length_c   1.000
_cell.angle_alpha   90.00
_cell.angle_beta   90.00
_cell.angle_gamma   90.00
#
_symmetry.space_group_name_H-M   'P 1'
#
loop_
_entity.id
_entity.type
_entity.pdbx_description
1 polymer ?
#
loop_
_entity_poly.entity_id
_entity_poly.type
_entity_poly.pdbx_seq_one_letter_code
_entity_poly.pdbx_strand_id
1 'polypeptide(L)'
;LSGRLYVKSELLDLNEIMDAMPSAEGGAADEEAPAEPVRAIEVPRNLNLSLNTDLRKVLFEKMTIGDISGEMRVAGGALSLERLAMGVFGGRATASGSYSTAADPARPVLKLDAAVSGASFRKTFEELEMVQQLVPIFAKTGGDYSLSLDLGTSLDAAMSPDLRSLNAAGEIKSANIHVQNIEAFDALAKALGNDDLRKIEARDVAIRFSIKDGRITTQPFDLKMGGVNI
;
A
#
# COMPACT_ATOMS: atom_id res chain seq x y z
N LEU A 1 -25.95 -5.27 -16.98
CA LEU A 1 -26.53 -4.23 -16.14
C LEU A 1 -25.65 -3.00 -16.21
N SER A 2 -26.24 -1.81 -16.43
CA SER A 2 -25.53 -0.54 -16.46
C SER A 2 -26.22 0.48 -15.57
N GLY A 3 -25.45 1.37 -14.94
CA GLY A 3 -25.99 2.39 -14.06
C GLY A 3 -24.92 3.31 -13.46
N ARG A 4 -25.41 4.36 -12.80
CA ARG A 4 -24.61 5.25 -11.95
C ARG A 4 -25.11 5.11 -10.52
N LEU A 5 -24.18 4.97 -9.59
CA LEU A 5 -24.45 4.87 -8.16
C LEU A 5 -23.67 5.97 -7.44
N TYR A 6 -24.28 6.50 -6.41
CA TYR A 6 -23.63 7.36 -5.44
C TYR A 6 -23.59 6.63 -4.11
N VAL A 7 -22.39 6.37 -3.63
CA VAL A 7 -22.16 5.63 -2.38
C VAL A 7 -21.66 6.61 -1.33
N LYS A 8 -22.44 6.80 -0.29
CA LYS A 8 -22.09 7.62 0.86
C LYS A 8 -22.20 6.79 2.13
N SER A 9 -21.17 6.83 2.96
CA SER A 9 -21.18 6.16 4.26
C SER A 9 -20.29 6.90 5.27
N GLU A 10 -20.74 6.90 6.51
CA GLU A 10 -19.93 7.39 7.63
C GLU A 10 -18.87 6.36 8.06
N LEU A 11 -19.21 5.07 7.96
CA LEU A 11 -18.31 3.95 8.24
C LEU A 11 -18.61 2.80 7.26
N LEU A 12 -17.58 2.28 6.63
CA LEU A 12 -17.62 1.07 5.84
C LEU A 12 -16.53 0.13 6.35
N ASP A 13 -16.91 -1.00 6.90
CA ASP A 13 -15.98 -2.05 7.30
C ASP A 13 -15.88 -3.09 6.18
N LEU A 14 -14.77 -3.06 5.44
CA LEU A 14 -14.52 -4.01 4.36
C LEU A 14 -14.17 -5.40 4.91
N ASN A 15 -13.65 -5.49 6.13
CA ASN A 15 -13.35 -6.78 6.74
C ASN A 15 -14.64 -7.56 6.98
N GLU A 16 -15.67 -6.91 7.56
CA GLU A 16 -17.00 -7.53 7.74
C GLU A 16 -17.64 -7.94 6.41
N ILE A 17 -17.47 -7.12 5.36
CA ILE A 17 -18.02 -7.47 4.03
C ILE A 17 -17.27 -8.66 3.44
N MET A 18 -15.96 -8.73 3.56
CA MET A 18 -15.17 -9.84 3.04
C MET A 18 -15.48 -11.13 3.79
N ASP A 19 -15.63 -11.07 5.11
CA ASP A 19 -16.02 -12.21 5.96
C ASP A 19 -17.44 -12.71 5.65
N ALA A 20 -18.34 -11.82 5.25
CA ALA A 20 -19.73 -12.15 4.90
C ALA A 20 -19.91 -12.63 3.46
N MET A 21 -18.92 -12.52 2.59
CA MET A 21 -19.01 -13.02 1.21
C MET A 21 -18.95 -14.55 1.21
N PRO A 22 -20.00 -15.24 0.69
CA PRO A 22 -19.98 -16.70 0.60
C PRO A 22 -18.83 -17.11 -0.34
N SER A 23 -18.02 -18.06 0.12
CA SER A 23 -17.07 -18.77 -0.73
C SER A 23 -17.83 -19.34 -1.93
N ALA A 24 -17.32 -19.15 -3.15
CA ALA A 24 -18.02 -19.50 -4.40
C ALA A 24 -18.09 -21.01 -4.68
N GLU A 25 -18.32 -21.81 -3.64
CA GLU A 25 -18.72 -23.22 -3.77
C GLU A 25 -19.86 -23.50 -2.78
N GLY A 26 -21.04 -23.75 -3.34
CA GLY A 26 -22.20 -24.20 -2.58
C GLY A 26 -21.93 -25.56 -1.95
N GLY A 27 -21.87 -25.60 -0.62
CA GLY A 27 -21.75 -26.82 0.16
C GLY A 27 -21.96 -26.52 1.63
N ALA A 28 -22.92 -27.24 2.23
CA ALA A 28 -23.45 -27.14 3.58
C ALA A 28 -22.44 -26.79 4.69
N ALA A 29 -22.96 -26.00 5.63
CA ALA A 29 -22.30 -25.70 6.90
C ALA A 29 -21.77 -26.96 7.61
N ASP A 30 -20.48 -26.99 7.86
CA ASP A 30 -19.89 -27.81 8.94
C ASP A 30 -18.83 -26.97 9.66
N GLU A 31 -18.84 -27.11 10.95
CA GLU A 31 -18.16 -26.30 11.95
C GLU A 31 -16.63 -26.44 11.87
N GLU A 32 -15.91 -25.35 12.24
CA GLU A 32 -14.47 -25.29 12.52
C GLU A 32 -13.53 -25.56 11.34
N ALA A 33 -13.46 -24.63 10.36
CA ALA A 33 -12.30 -24.51 9.49
C ALA A 33 -11.47 -23.25 9.86
N PRO A 34 -10.12 -23.29 9.82
CA PRO A 34 -9.29 -22.10 9.98
C PRO A 34 -9.63 -21.09 8.89
N ALA A 35 -9.59 -19.80 9.21
CA ALA A 35 -9.90 -18.70 8.30
C ALA A 35 -9.23 -18.94 6.94
N GLU A 36 -10.05 -19.17 5.90
CA GLU A 36 -9.53 -19.37 4.55
C GLU A 36 -8.90 -18.07 4.05
N PRO A 37 -7.78 -18.15 3.33
CA PRO A 37 -7.11 -16.96 2.80
C PRO A 37 -8.04 -16.19 1.87
N VAL A 38 -7.96 -14.87 1.91
CA VAL A 38 -8.69 -13.94 1.04
C VAL A 38 -8.57 -14.44 -0.41
N ARG A 39 -9.69 -14.75 -1.05
CA ARG A 39 -9.70 -15.18 -2.46
C ARG A 39 -9.77 -13.98 -3.39
N ALA A 40 -9.14 -14.07 -4.54
CA ALA A 40 -9.22 -13.06 -5.58
C ALA A 40 -10.68 -12.77 -5.95
N ILE A 41 -11.09 -11.49 -5.82
CA ILE A 41 -12.46 -11.05 -6.08
C ILE A 41 -12.66 -10.94 -7.59
N GLU A 42 -13.46 -11.84 -8.18
CA GLU A 42 -13.80 -11.76 -9.59
C GLU A 42 -14.69 -10.55 -9.88
N VAL A 43 -14.28 -9.72 -10.84
CA VAL A 43 -15.08 -8.58 -11.31
C VAL A 43 -16.02 -9.06 -12.41
N PRO A 44 -17.37 -8.95 -12.22
CA PRO A 44 -18.33 -9.41 -13.21
C PRO A 44 -18.21 -8.68 -14.55
N ARG A 45 -18.19 -9.43 -15.66
CA ARG A 45 -18.04 -8.86 -17.01
C ARG A 45 -19.32 -8.20 -17.54
N ASN A 46 -20.47 -8.61 -17.01
CA ASN A 46 -21.80 -8.14 -17.43
C ASN A 46 -22.24 -6.85 -16.73
N LEU A 47 -21.37 -6.26 -15.90
CA LEU A 47 -21.62 -4.98 -15.24
C LEU A 47 -20.97 -3.83 -16.02
N ASN A 48 -21.63 -2.68 -16.01
CA ASN A 48 -21.09 -1.39 -16.44
C ASN A 48 -21.61 -0.31 -15.48
N LEU A 49 -20.92 -0.14 -14.38
CA LEU A 49 -21.34 0.73 -13.29
C LEU A 49 -20.29 1.84 -13.11
N SER A 50 -20.78 3.07 -12.94
CA SER A 50 -19.96 4.19 -12.43
C SER A 50 -20.39 4.48 -11.00
N LEU A 51 -19.44 4.47 -10.06
CA LEU A 51 -19.67 4.72 -8.65
C LEU A 51 -18.94 6.00 -8.27
N ASN A 52 -19.68 6.98 -7.78
CA ASN A 52 -19.13 8.14 -7.09
C ASN A 52 -19.15 7.85 -5.60
N THR A 53 -18.01 8.01 -4.94
CA THR A 53 -17.84 7.67 -3.52
C THR A 53 -17.59 8.91 -2.69
N ASP A 54 -18.22 8.93 -1.51
CA ASP A 54 -18.01 9.88 -0.42
C ASP A 54 -18.08 9.09 0.89
N LEU A 55 -16.94 8.51 1.30
CA LEU A 55 -16.85 7.62 2.44
C LEU A 55 -15.97 8.27 3.51
N ARG A 56 -16.53 8.52 4.68
CA ARG A 56 -15.82 9.19 5.77
C ARG A 56 -14.74 8.31 6.40
N LYS A 57 -15.07 7.04 6.61
CA LYS A 57 -14.14 6.09 7.21
C LYS A 57 -14.34 4.71 6.60
N VAL A 58 -13.24 4.11 6.17
CA VAL A 58 -13.20 2.73 5.69
C VAL A 58 -12.18 1.96 6.52
N LEU A 59 -12.56 0.79 7.01
CA LEU A 59 -11.67 -0.15 7.67
C LEU A 59 -11.34 -1.27 6.68
N PHE A 60 -10.06 -1.50 6.46
CA PHE A 60 -9.56 -2.58 5.61
C PHE A 60 -8.29 -3.16 6.21
N GLU A 61 -8.33 -4.43 6.58
CA GLU A 61 -7.29 -5.08 7.39
C GLU A 61 -7.00 -4.26 8.66
N LYS A 62 -5.78 -3.79 8.84
CA LYS A 62 -5.36 -2.91 9.95
C LYS A 62 -5.43 -1.43 9.61
N MET A 63 -5.74 -1.10 8.32
CA MET A 63 -5.78 0.29 7.86
C MET A 63 -7.09 0.98 8.24
N THR A 64 -6.95 2.24 8.63
CA THR A 64 -8.05 3.19 8.71
C THR A 64 -7.89 4.22 7.60
N ILE A 65 -8.75 4.17 6.60
CA ILE A 65 -8.75 5.08 5.46
C ILE A 65 -9.85 6.11 5.68
N GLY A 66 -9.49 7.39 5.68
CA GLY A 66 -10.42 8.49 5.92
C GLY A 66 -10.76 9.28 4.66
N ASP A 67 -11.91 9.93 4.66
CA ASP A 67 -12.33 10.93 3.67
C ASP A 67 -12.10 10.48 2.21
N ILE A 68 -12.55 9.28 1.88
CA ILE A 68 -12.41 8.75 0.51
C ILE A 68 -13.43 9.44 -0.39
N SER A 69 -12.93 10.06 -1.45
CA SER A 69 -13.75 10.65 -2.50
C SER A 69 -13.14 10.36 -3.87
N GLY A 70 -14.01 10.18 -4.87
CA GLY A 70 -13.59 9.93 -6.24
C GLY A 70 -14.58 9.08 -7.02
N GLU A 71 -14.17 8.68 -8.20
CA GLU A 71 -14.97 7.87 -9.11
C GLU A 71 -14.33 6.50 -9.31
N MET A 72 -15.18 5.47 -9.25
CA MET A 72 -14.81 4.10 -9.62
C MET A 72 -15.71 3.62 -10.73
N ARG A 73 -15.17 2.81 -11.62
CA ARG A 73 -15.93 2.19 -12.71
C ARG A 73 -15.71 0.70 -12.74
N VAL A 74 -16.81 -0.05 -12.77
CA VAL A 74 -16.80 -1.50 -12.96
C VAL A 74 -17.30 -1.79 -14.36
N ALA A 75 -16.45 -2.31 -15.24
CA ALA A 75 -16.83 -2.68 -16.60
C ALA A 75 -15.93 -3.76 -17.18
N GLY A 76 -16.51 -4.71 -17.92
CA GLY A 76 -15.76 -5.69 -18.71
C GLY A 76 -14.82 -6.60 -17.90
N GLY A 77 -15.13 -6.87 -16.63
CA GLY A 77 -14.26 -7.67 -15.76
C GLY A 77 -13.13 -6.88 -15.13
N ALA A 78 -13.24 -5.54 -15.09
CA ALA A 78 -12.28 -4.67 -14.47
C ALA A 78 -12.95 -3.63 -13.57
N LEU A 79 -12.30 -3.32 -12.46
CA LEU A 79 -12.55 -2.16 -11.60
C LEU A 79 -11.49 -1.12 -11.91
N SER A 80 -11.90 0.09 -12.33
CA SER A 80 -11.02 1.23 -12.53
C SER A 80 -11.25 2.27 -11.45
N LEU A 81 -10.18 2.83 -10.94
CA LEU A 81 -10.17 3.91 -9.96
C LEU A 81 -9.75 5.19 -10.67
N GLU A 82 -10.60 6.21 -10.61
CA GLU A 82 -10.31 7.51 -11.21
C GLU A 82 -10.15 8.56 -10.11
N ARG A 83 -8.90 8.97 -9.89
CA ARG A 83 -8.54 10.05 -8.94
C ARG A 83 -9.21 9.93 -7.57
N LEU A 84 -9.08 8.77 -6.94
CA LEU A 84 -9.47 8.63 -5.55
C LEU A 84 -8.57 9.50 -4.68
N ALA A 85 -9.16 10.35 -3.84
CA ALA A 85 -8.48 11.06 -2.77
C ALA A 85 -8.86 10.44 -1.45
N MET A 86 -7.89 10.31 -0.53
CA MET A 86 -8.10 9.66 0.77
C MET A 86 -7.08 10.11 1.81
N GLY A 87 -7.43 9.96 3.06
CA GLY A 87 -6.53 10.10 4.20
C GLY A 87 -5.98 8.73 4.61
N VAL A 88 -4.66 8.53 4.61
CA VAL A 88 -4.00 7.28 5.00
C VAL A 88 -2.69 7.57 5.73
N PHE A 89 -2.31 6.71 6.65
CA PHE A 89 -1.03 6.76 7.37
C PHE A 89 -0.73 8.11 8.03
N GLY A 90 -1.77 8.87 8.38
CA GLY A 90 -1.65 10.22 8.94
C GLY A 90 -1.46 11.33 7.91
N GLY A 91 -1.32 11.00 6.63
CA GLY A 91 -1.18 11.91 5.50
C GLY A 91 -2.39 11.86 4.57
N ARG A 92 -2.17 12.29 3.34
CA ARG A 92 -3.15 12.28 2.24
C ARG A 92 -2.60 11.50 1.06
N ALA A 93 -3.47 10.76 0.39
CA ALA A 93 -3.13 10.06 -0.83
C ALA A 93 -4.10 10.39 -1.96
N THR A 94 -3.62 10.34 -3.17
CA THR A 94 -4.42 10.24 -4.39
C THR A 94 -4.01 8.98 -5.13
N ALA A 95 -4.97 8.28 -5.68
CA ALA A 95 -4.72 7.05 -6.43
C ALA A 95 -5.60 6.97 -7.67
N SER A 96 -5.03 6.44 -8.74
CA SER A 96 -5.74 5.96 -9.92
C SER A 96 -5.18 4.63 -10.35
N GLY A 97 -5.97 3.84 -11.05
CA GLY A 97 -5.49 2.52 -11.44
C GLY A 97 -6.60 1.57 -11.84
N SER A 98 -6.26 0.31 -11.95
CA SER A 98 -7.22 -0.73 -12.30
C SER A 98 -6.87 -2.07 -11.67
N TYR A 99 -7.90 -2.79 -11.29
CA TYR A 99 -7.87 -4.19 -10.92
C TYR A 99 -8.68 -4.95 -11.95
N SER A 100 -8.10 -5.94 -12.61
CA SER A 100 -8.76 -6.65 -13.70
C SER A 100 -8.63 -8.16 -13.57
N THR A 101 -9.78 -8.83 -13.63
CA THR A 101 -9.92 -10.28 -13.73
C THR A 101 -10.33 -10.72 -15.13
N ALA A 102 -10.34 -9.80 -16.10
CA ALA A 102 -10.85 -10.05 -17.45
C ALA A 102 -10.06 -11.10 -18.23
N ALA A 103 -8.74 -11.20 -18.03
CA ALA A 103 -7.90 -12.18 -18.70
C ALA A 103 -7.92 -13.52 -17.96
N ASP A 104 -7.70 -13.51 -16.67
CA ASP A 104 -7.63 -14.68 -15.80
C ASP A 104 -8.11 -14.30 -14.39
N PRO A 105 -9.27 -14.82 -13.94
CA PRO A 105 -9.78 -14.57 -12.60
C PRO A 105 -8.87 -15.08 -11.47
N ALA A 106 -8.09 -16.13 -11.72
CA ALA A 106 -7.15 -16.68 -10.74
C ALA A 106 -5.84 -15.87 -10.64
N ARG A 107 -5.59 -15.00 -11.62
CA ARG A 107 -4.40 -14.14 -11.67
C ARG A 107 -4.76 -12.72 -12.07
N PRO A 108 -5.46 -11.99 -11.18
CA PRO A 108 -5.83 -10.61 -11.43
C PRO A 108 -4.62 -9.73 -11.73
N VAL A 109 -4.81 -8.72 -12.57
CA VAL A 109 -3.79 -7.72 -12.86
C VAL A 109 -4.14 -6.44 -12.13
N LEU A 110 -3.20 -5.94 -11.34
CA LEU A 110 -3.27 -4.66 -10.65
C LEU A 110 -2.33 -3.64 -11.34
N LYS A 111 -2.86 -2.46 -11.62
CA LYS A 111 -2.09 -1.27 -12.01
C LYS A 111 -2.48 -0.15 -11.06
N LEU A 112 -1.51 0.56 -10.53
CA LEU A 112 -1.70 1.62 -9.56
C LEU A 112 -0.74 2.77 -9.84
N ASP A 113 -1.28 3.96 -9.94
CA ASP A 113 -0.56 5.23 -9.88
C ASP A 113 -1.01 5.93 -8.60
N ALA A 114 -0.07 6.20 -7.71
CA ALA A 114 -0.37 6.76 -6.40
C ALA A 114 0.58 7.89 -6.02
N ALA A 115 0.05 8.89 -5.39
CA ALA A 115 0.82 9.94 -4.75
C ALA A 115 0.38 10.09 -3.29
N VAL A 116 1.33 10.05 -2.38
CA VAL A 116 1.10 10.21 -0.93
C VAL A 116 1.88 11.42 -0.45
N SER A 117 1.31 12.19 0.45
CA SER A 117 1.94 13.36 1.06
C SER A 117 1.73 13.39 2.57
N GLY A 118 2.82 13.64 3.30
CA GLY A 118 2.80 13.77 4.76
C GLY A 118 2.42 12.49 5.50
N ALA A 119 2.70 11.32 4.91
CA ALA A 119 2.48 10.04 5.58
C ALA A 119 3.58 9.75 6.60
N SER A 120 3.21 9.17 7.73
CA SER A 120 4.16 8.78 8.77
C SER A 120 4.78 7.43 8.46
N PHE A 121 6.11 7.32 8.50
CA PHE A 121 6.82 6.04 8.36
C PHE A 121 6.32 4.99 9.36
N ARG A 122 6.13 5.41 10.61
CA ARG A 122 5.65 4.51 11.68
C ARG A 122 4.25 3.99 11.40
N LYS A 123 3.29 4.87 11.09
CA LYS A 123 1.91 4.45 10.81
C LYS A 123 1.85 3.53 9.59
N THR A 124 2.60 3.84 8.55
CA THR A 124 2.68 2.98 7.37
C THR A 124 3.18 1.58 7.72
N PHE A 125 4.18 1.48 8.60
CA PHE A 125 4.66 0.18 9.08
C PHE A 125 3.62 -0.55 9.93
N GLU A 126 2.93 0.17 10.83
CA GLU A 126 1.93 -0.44 11.73
C GLU A 126 0.69 -0.95 10.98
N GLU A 127 0.28 -0.26 9.92
CA GLU A 127 -0.96 -0.51 9.20
C GLU A 127 -0.79 -1.44 7.97
N LEU A 128 0.42 -1.53 7.37
CA LEU A 128 0.67 -2.31 6.16
C LEU A 128 1.59 -3.50 6.40
N GLU A 129 1.05 -4.72 6.36
CA GLU A 129 1.84 -5.96 6.53
C GLU A 129 2.92 -6.12 5.44
N MET A 130 2.63 -5.74 4.21
CA MET A 130 3.60 -5.78 3.12
C MET A 130 4.83 -4.90 3.43
N VAL A 131 4.63 -3.73 4.03
CA VAL A 131 5.74 -2.85 4.44
C VAL A 131 6.53 -3.46 5.60
N GLN A 132 5.87 -4.15 6.52
CA GLN A 132 6.55 -4.88 7.60
C GLN A 132 7.52 -5.94 7.06
N GLN A 133 7.14 -6.61 5.98
CA GLN A 133 7.95 -7.65 5.35
C GLN A 133 9.05 -7.08 4.43
N LEU A 134 8.73 -6.08 3.61
CA LEU A 134 9.63 -5.57 2.57
C LEU A 134 10.56 -4.45 3.05
N VAL A 135 10.10 -3.62 3.99
CA VAL A 135 10.83 -2.42 4.44
C VAL A 135 10.81 -2.30 5.96
N PRO A 136 11.36 -3.30 6.69
CA PRO A 136 11.29 -3.34 8.15
C PRO A 136 11.96 -2.14 8.84
N ILE A 137 12.82 -1.40 8.13
CA ILE A 137 13.45 -0.20 8.64
C ILE A 137 12.43 0.90 8.98
N PHE A 138 11.24 0.89 8.37
CA PHE A 138 10.19 1.86 8.70
C PHE A 138 9.77 1.80 10.17
N ALA A 139 9.87 0.63 10.82
CA ALA A 139 9.64 0.49 12.27
C ALA A 139 10.60 1.34 13.12
N LYS A 140 11.79 1.61 12.60
CA LYS A 140 12.87 2.35 13.26
C LYS A 140 12.99 3.79 12.75
N THR A 141 12.14 4.17 11.78
CA THR A 141 12.19 5.46 11.11
C THR A 141 11.09 6.37 11.64
N GLY A 142 11.47 7.52 12.15
CA GLY A 142 10.57 8.62 12.51
C GLY A 142 10.57 9.70 11.44
N GLY A 143 9.51 10.50 11.43
CA GLY A 143 9.27 11.55 10.46
C GLY A 143 8.17 11.19 9.48
N ASP A 144 7.92 12.12 8.56
CA ASP A 144 6.89 11.99 7.53
C ASP A 144 7.53 11.96 6.16
N TYR A 145 6.84 11.33 5.21
CA TYR A 145 7.31 11.22 3.84
C TYR A 145 6.22 11.56 2.83
N SER A 146 6.66 11.85 1.62
CA SER A 146 5.84 11.87 0.42
C SER A 146 6.34 10.79 -0.53
N LEU A 147 5.42 10.14 -1.23
CA LEU A 147 5.72 9.06 -2.17
C LEU A 147 4.99 9.32 -3.48
N SER A 148 5.68 9.17 -4.59
CA SER A 148 5.06 8.90 -5.89
C SER A 148 5.36 7.47 -6.30
N LEU A 149 4.36 6.74 -6.78
CA LEU A 149 4.47 5.33 -7.11
C LEU A 149 3.66 5.03 -8.37
N ASP A 150 4.30 4.44 -9.35
CA ASP A 150 3.67 3.71 -10.46
C ASP A 150 3.95 2.23 -10.28
N LEU A 151 2.93 1.39 -10.30
CA LEU A 151 3.04 -0.03 -9.99
C LEU A 151 2.16 -0.86 -10.92
N GLY A 152 2.72 -1.96 -11.41
CA GLY A 152 1.98 -3.00 -12.10
C GLY A 152 2.41 -4.37 -11.60
N THR A 153 1.44 -5.25 -11.30
CA THR A 153 1.69 -6.62 -10.85
C THR A 153 0.50 -7.52 -11.17
N SER A 154 0.75 -8.82 -11.22
CA SER A 154 -0.30 -9.82 -11.09
C SER A 154 -0.46 -10.20 -9.62
N LEU A 155 -1.67 -10.51 -9.22
CA LEU A 155 -1.97 -11.02 -7.89
C LEU A 155 -2.17 -12.54 -7.95
N ASP A 156 -1.93 -13.22 -6.86
CA ASP A 156 -2.31 -14.62 -6.69
C ASP A 156 -3.75 -14.75 -6.17
N ALA A 157 -4.18 -15.98 -5.93
CA ALA A 157 -5.52 -16.27 -5.43
C ALA A 157 -5.78 -15.69 -4.02
N ALA A 158 -4.76 -15.40 -3.24
CA ALA A 158 -4.83 -14.78 -1.93
C ALA A 158 -4.68 -13.25 -1.98
N MET A 159 -4.81 -12.63 -3.17
CA MET A 159 -4.63 -11.20 -3.41
C MET A 159 -3.21 -10.68 -3.12
N SER A 160 -2.24 -11.57 -2.94
CA SER A 160 -0.84 -11.20 -2.73
C SER A 160 -0.15 -10.88 -4.05
N PRO A 161 0.70 -9.85 -4.12
CA PRO A 161 1.45 -9.53 -5.32
C PRO A 161 2.43 -10.64 -5.73
N ASP A 162 2.40 -11.09 -6.99
CA ASP A 162 3.45 -11.94 -7.55
C ASP A 162 4.70 -11.09 -7.77
N LEU A 163 5.68 -11.23 -6.88
CA LEU A 163 6.92 -10.44 -6.91
C LEU A 163 7.68 -10.57 -8.24
N ARG A 164 7.52 -11.68 -8.98
CA ARG A 164 8.16 -11.86 -10.29
C ARG A 164 7.51 -11.02 -11.38
N SER A 165 6.25 -10.69 -11.22
CA SER A 165 5.51 -9.81 -12.15
C SER A 165 5.55 -8.35 -11.71
N LEU A 166 6.04 -8.07 -10.48
CA LEU A 166 6.03 -6.76 -9.89
C LEU A 166 7.02 -5.83 -10.61
N ASN A 167 6.45 -4.83 -11.26
CA ASN A 167 7.17 -3.71 -11.83
C ASN A 167 6.67 -2.45 -11.13
N ALA A 168 7.59 -1.68 -10.58
CA ALA A 168 7.26 -0.42 -9.96
C ALA A 168 8.39 0.59 -10.14
N ALA A 169 8.02 1.87 -10.16
CA ALA A 169 8.94 2.98 -10.09
C ALA A 169 8.37 4.05 -9.16
N GLY A 170 9.23 4.70 -8.40
CA GLY A 170 8.76 5.70 -7.46
C GLY A 170 9.86 6.58 -6.91
N GLU A 171 9.43 7.60 -6.17
CA GLU A 171 10.31 8.51 -5.44
C GLU A 171 9.73 8.74 -4.05
N ILE A 172 10.56 8.51 -3.03
CA ILE A 172 10.25 8.88 -1.64
C ILE A 172 11.01 10.16 -1.32
N LYS A 173 10.31 11.14 -0.76
CA LYS A 173 10.88 12.37 -0.24
C LYS A 173 10.53 12.54 1.23
N SER A 174 11.47 13.01 2.01
CA SER A 174 11.25 13.40 3.40
C SER A 174 12.11 14.60 3.76
N ALA A 175 11.49 15.58 4.40
CA ALA A 175 12.22 16.74 4.90
C ALA A 175 13.12 16.39 6.08
N ASN A 176 12.69 15.46 6.92
CA ASN A 176 13.44 15.03 8.09
C ASN A 176 13.21 13.54 8.36
N ILE A 177 14.27 12.77 8.34
CA ILE A 177 14.29 11.36 8.71
C ILE A 177 15.11 11.17 9.97
N HIS A 178 14.55 10.46 10.93
CA HIS A 178 15.25 10.04 12.15
C HIS A 178 15.22 8.52 12.21
N VAL A 179 16.38 7.88 12.09
CA VAL A 179 16.52 6.44 12.27
C VAL A 179 17.32 6.16 13.53
N GLN A 180 16.82 5.32 14.41
CA GLN A 180 17.44 4.99 15.69
C GLN A 180 17.20 3.54 16.08
N ASN A 181 17.97 3.07 17.08
CA ASN A 181 17.86 1.70 17.61
C ASN A 181 18.20 0.64 16.55
N ILE A 182 19.25 0.87 15.76
CA ILE A 182 19.82 -0.12 14.84
C ILE A 182 21.06 -0.71 15.51
N GLU A 183 21.04 -2.02 15.78
CA GLU A 183 22.12 -2.71 16.49
C GLU A 183 23.49 -2.54 15.84
N ALA A 184 23.55 -2.53 14.49
CA ALA A 184 24.81 -2.30 13.77
C ALA A 184 25.40 -0.90 14.05
N PHE A 185 24.56 0.12 14.19
CA PHE A 185 25.01 1.48 14.51
C PHE A 185 25.36 1.63 15.98
N ASP A 186 24.66 0.96 16.88
CA ASP A 186 25.01 0.90 18.30
C ASP A 186 26.39 0.24 18.51
N ALA A 187 26.67 -0.85 17.80
CA ALA A 187 27.97 -1.52 17.82
C ALA A 187 29.07 -0.63 17.26
N LEU A 188 28.80 0.07 16.13
CA LEU A 188 29.77 0.99 15.52
C LEU A 188 30.06 2.20 16.42
N ALA A 189 29.03 2.81 17.00
CA ALA A 189 29.15 3.91 17.95
C ALA A 189 30.03 3.53 19.16
N LYS A 190 29.80 2.34 19.70
CA LYS A 190 30.60 1.79 20.80
C LYS A 190 32.06 1.54 20.39
N ALA A 191 32.28 0.96 19.19
CA ALA A 191 33.61 0.63 18.70
C ALA A 191 34.45 1.90 18.41
N LEU A 192 33.81 2.97 17.94
CA LEU A 192 34.46 4.22 17.59
C LEU A 192 34.43 5.29 18.69
N GLY A 193 33.74 5.01 19.82
CA GLY A 193 33.58 5.98 20.92
C GLY A 193 32.80 7.23 20.52
N ASN A 194 31.91 7.13 19.55
CA ASN A 194 31.15 8.25 19.00
C ASN A 194 29.63 7.96 19.02
N ASP A 195 28.94 8.54 20.01
CA ASP A 195 27.50 8.34 20.21
C ASP A 195 26.62 8.95 19.10
N ASP A 196 27.13 9.91 18.33
CA ASP A 196 26.39 10.49 17.19
C ASP A 196 26.08 9.46 16.10
N LEU A 197 26.85 8.37 16.05
CA LEU A 197 26.61 7.26 15.11
C LEU A 197 25.43 6.36 15.47
N ARG A 198 24.85 6.53 16.68
CA ARG A 198 23.63 5.77 17.08
C ARG A 198 22.36 6.27 16.41
N LYS A 199 22.39 7.47 15.87
CA LYS A 199 21.24 8.13 15.25
C LYS A 199 21.60 8.56 13.85
N ILE A 200 20.74 8.23 12.91
CA ILE A 200 20.80 8.83 11.58
C ILE A 200 19.76 9.94 11.56
N GLU A 201 20.20 11.16 11.38
CA GLU A 201 19.33 12.29 11.09
C GLU A 201 19.66 12.74 9.67
N ALA A 202 18.70 12.60 8.77
CA ALA A 202 18.85 13.04 7.41
C ALA A 202 17.77 14.09 7.08
N ARG A 203 18.17 15.11 6.32
CA ARG A 203 17.28 16.18 5.88
C ARG A 203 17.24 16.22 4.36
N ASP A 204 16.06 16.62 3.84
CA ASP A 204 15.84 16.82 2.42
C ASP A 204 16.20 15.57 1.58
N VAL A 205 15.83 14.40 2.11
CA VAL A 205 16.12 13.11 1.46
C VAL A 205 15.16 12.90 0.30
N ALA A 206 15.72 12.51 -0.86
CA ALA A 206 14.96 12.09 -2.02
C ALA A 206 15.56 10.79 -2.58
N ILE A 207 14.80 9.71 -2.50
CA ILE A 207 15.25 8.38 -2.94
C ILE A 207 14.36 7.94 -4.09
N ARG A 208 14.95 7.80 -5.28
CA ARG A 208 14.30 7.19 -6.43
C ARG A 208 14.60 5.71 -6.45
N PHE A 209 13.57 4.92 -6.68
CA PHE A 209 13.70 3.48 -6.76
C PHE A 209 12.92 2.92 -7.94
N SER A 210 13.31 1.74 -8.36
CA SER A 210 12.54 0.90 -9.26
C SER A 210 12.55 -0.54 -8.75
N ILE A 211 11.46 -1.24 -9.02
CA ILE A 211 11.33 -2.67 -8.74
C ILE A 211 11.10 -3.35 -10.08
N LYS A 212 11.90 -4.34 -10.38
CA LYS A 212 11.75 -5.19 -11.55
C LYS A 212 12.12 -6.63 -11.21
N ASP A 213 11.24 -7.55 -11.57
CA ASP A 213 11.42 -8.98 -11.30
C ASP A 213 11.75 -9.26 -9.81
N GLY A 214 11.07 -8.59 -8.89
CA GLY A 214 11.27 -8.71 -7.45
C GLY A 214 12.57 -8.09 -6.91
N ARG A 215 13.32 -7.36 -7.73
CA ARG A 215 14.56 -6.69 -7.32
C ARG A 215 14.34 -5.19 -7.21
N ILE A 216 14.71 -4.65 -6.05
CA ILE A 216 14.71 -3.20 -5.81
C ILE A 216 16.06 -2.64 -6.21
N THR A 217 16.03 -1.59 -7.01
CA THR A 217 17.20 -0.79 -7.37
C THR A 217 16.94 0.66 -6.98
N THR A 218 17.86 1.27 -6.27
CA THR A 218 17.83 2.69 -5.93
C THR A 218 18.87 3.45 -6.76
N GLN A 219 18.54 4.69 -7.14
CA GLN A 219 19.54 5.61 -7.65
C GLN A 219 20.42 6.09 -6.50
N PRO A 220 21.69 6.47 -6.75
CA PRO A 220 22.51 7.11 -5.75
C PRO A 220 21.81 8.34 -5.16
N PHE A 221 21.87 8.49 -3.85
CA PHE A 221 21.30 9.62 -3.12
C PHE A 221 22.26 10.07 -2.02
N ASP A 222 22.23 11.35 -1.72
CA ASP A 222 23.08 11.92 -0.68
C ASP A 222 22.42 11.78 0.69
N LEU A 223 23.16 11.25 1.65
CA LEU A 223 22.79 11.22 3.06
C LEU A 223 23.78 12.06 3.86
N LYS A 224 23.26 12.94 4.71
CA LYS A 224 24.07 13.64 5.71
C LYS A 224 23.90 12.94 7.05
N MET A 225 24.96 12.30 7.52
CA MET A 225 25.00 11.68 8.84
C MET A 225 25.95 12.44 9.75
N GLY A 226 25.46 12.97 10.88
CA GLY A 226 26.29 13.61 11.89
C GLY A 226 27.24 14.71 11.35
N GLY A 227 26.80 15.44 10.32
CA GLY A 227 27.63 16.47 9.67
C GLY A 227 28.56 15.97 8.57
N VAL A 228 28.57 14.68 8.28
CA VAL A 228 29.36 14.04 7.21
C VAL A 228 28.45 13.70 6.03
N ASN A 229 28.83 14.08 4.81
CA ASN A 229 28.19 13.61 3.59
C ASN A 229 28.69 12.19 3.30
N ILE A 230 27.78 11.25 3.12
CA ILE A 230 28.04 9.86 2.74
C ILE A 230 27.35 9.59 1.42
#